data_b5280392c2d0bc3107ef06ab4eccbaa0
#
_entry.id   b5280392c2d0bc3107ef06ab4eccbaa0
#
_cell.length_a   1.000
_cell.length_b   1.000
_cell.length_c   1.000
_cell.angle_alpha   90.00
_cell.angle_beta   90.00
_cell.angle_gamma   90.00
#
_symmetry.space_group_name_H-M   'P 1'
#
loop_
_entity.id
_entity.type
_entity.pdbx_description
1 polymer ?
#
loop_
_entity_poly.entity_id
_entity_poly.type
_entity_poly.pdbx_seq_one_letter_code
_entity_poly.pdbx_strand_id
1 'polypeptide(L)'
;MRLRLSIFLVFINLVNFHSQDSTFYKKGIFKNHILELNLTQNTASLFTPSFRNIHPGINTTLSNQWNKNKKLQLRQDFIAGFFYHKSFQSVVQLYSEFNFKIKILDKFFLSPLVIGGGYYLSFLNMQSFYWDGNQYISRALTMKSNWVISVGPNLEIPTNFKLFEKPLSITAKYRLQVQGVIVRYNVPIIAYSPIMIGITLPINN
;
A
#
# COMPACT_ATOMS: atom_id res chain seq x y z
N MET A 1 -12.08 -18.95 -11.00
CA MET A 1 -12.85 -18.32 -9.90
C MET A 1 -12.63 -18.97 -8.53
N ARG A 2 -12.51 -20.32 -8.45
CA ARG A 2 -12.38 -21.06 -7.16
C ARG A 2 -11.10 -20.78 -6.35
N LEU A 3 -9.95 -20.52 -6.99
CA LEU A 3 -8.67 -20.27 -6.28
C LEU A 3 -8.65 -18.93 -5.52
N ARG A 4 -9.40 -17.92 -6.00
CA ARG A 4 -9.45 -16.56 -5.39
C ARG A 4 -10.22 -16.55 -4.07
N LEU A 5 -11.22 -17.42 -3.95
CA LEU A 5 -12.01 -17.54 -2.72
C LEU A 5 -11.22 -18.26 -1.61
N SER A 6 -10.37 -19.21 -1.98
CA SER A 6 -9.54 -19.98 -1.03
C SER A 6 -8.50 -19.11 -0.33
N ILE A 7 -7.87 -18.18 -1.05
CA ILE A 7 -6.86 -17.27 -0.44
C ILE A 7 -7.54 -16.28 0.52
N PHE A 8 -8.73 -15.79 0.18
CA PHE A 8 -9.49 -14.91 1.06
C PHE A 8 -9.98 -15.63 2.33
N LEU A 9 -10.39 -16.89 2.21
CA LEU A 9 -10.77 -17.73 3.34
C LEU A 9 -9.58 -18.10 4.24
N VAL A 10 -8.38 -18.30 3.69
CA VAL A 10 -7.15 -18.51 4.48
C VAL A 10 -6.79 -17.25 5.28
N PHE A 11 -6.95 -16.05 4.70
CA PHE A 11 -6.73 -14.78 5.41
C PHE A 11 -7.75 -14.59 6.56
N ILE A 12 -9.02 -14.89 6.32
CA ILE A 12 -10.07 -14.81 7.35
C ILE A 12 -9.81 -15.84 8.47
N ASN A 13 -9.35 -17.05 8.15
CA ASN A 13 -9.01 -18.07 9.15
C ASN A 13 -7.77 -17.69 9.96
N LEU A 14 -6.74 -17.07 9.36
CA LEU A 14 -5.59 -16.54 10.12
C LEU A 14 -5.98 -15.44 11.10
N VAL A 15 -6.99 -14.63 10.78
CA VAL A 15 -7.55 -13.62 11.70
C VAL A 15 -8.39 -14.27 12.80
N ASN A 16 -9.11 -15.35 12.50
CA ASN A 16 -9.98 -16.04 13.47
C ASN A 16 -9.23 -17.00 14.40
N PHE A 17 -8.06 -17.53 14.01
CA PHE A 17 -7.25 -18.41 14.90
C PHE A 17 -6.75 -17.70 16.16
N HIS A 18 -6.75 -16.37 16.20
CA HIS A 18 -6.38 -15.58 17.39
C HIS A 18 -7.58 -15.27 18.32
N SER A 19 -8.79 -15.67 17.97
CA SER A 19 -9.99 -15.30 18.75
C SER A 19 -10.38 -16.31 19.83
N GLN A 20 -9.73 -17.45 19.93
CA GLN A 20 -10.11 -18.50 20.90
C GLN A 20 -9.48 -18.38 22.30
N ASP A 21 -8.48 -17.53 22.50
CA ASP A 21 -7.91 -17.30 23.83
C ASP A 21 -8.37 -15.96 24.40
N SER A 22 -9.50 -15.99 25.11
CA SER A 22 -10.10 -14.81 25.76
C SER A 22 -9.23 -14.12 26.81
N THR A 23 -8.14 -14.74 27.24
CA THR A 23 -7.14 -14.18 28.14
C THR A 23 -6.12 -13.27 27.45
N PHE A 24 -5.88 -13.43 26.16
CA PHE A 24 -5.05 -12.54 25.36
C PHE A 24 -5.72 -11.19 25.03
N TYR A 25 -7.05 -11.15 25.03
CA TYR A 25 -7.81 -9.94 24.71
C TYR A 25 -7.71 -8.83 25.76
N LYS A 26 -7.33 -9.14 26.98
CA LYS A 26 -7.25 -8.14 28.08
C LYS A 26 -5.94 -7.37 28.16
N LYS A 27 -4.91 -7.72 27.39
CA LYS A 27 -3.63 -6.99 27.36
C LYS A 27 -3.21 -6.57 25.95
N GLY A 28 -4.01 -5.70 25.34
CA GLY A 28 -3.56 -4.64 24.44
C GLY A 28 -2.54 -4.97 23.35
N ILE A 29 -2.79 -6.00 22.49
CA ILE A 29 -2.06 -6.14 21.23
C ILE A 29 -2.28 -4.90 20.32
N PHE A 30 -3.38 -4.20 20.49
CA PHE A 30 -3.79 -3.04 19.68
C PHE A 30 -3.52 -1.66 20.33
N LYS A 31 -2.55 -1.56 21.24
CA LYS A 31 -2.34 -0.30 21.98
C LYS A 31 -1.68 0.84 21.21
N ASN A 32 -1.03 0.58 20.09
CA ASN A 32 -0.25 1.61 19.38
C ASN A 32 -0.67 1.67 17.91
N HIS A 33 -1.86 2.22 17.66
CA HIS A 33 -2.27 2.53 16.30
C HIS A 33 -1.68 3.86 15.86
N ILE A 34 -1.20 3.88 14.63
CA ILE A 34 -0.61 5.05 14.00
C ILE A 34 -1.36 5.26 12.68
N LEU A 35 -1.86 6.47 12.50
CA LEU A 35 -2.46 6.91 11.24
C LEU A 35 -1.42 7.67 10.44
N GLU A 36 -1.35 7.39 9.16
CA GLU A 36 -0.48 8.09 8.23
C GLU A 36 -1.27 8.50 7.00
N LEU A 37 -1.05 9.72 6.53
CA LEU A 37 -1.61 10.25 5.29
C LEU A 37 -0.46 10.62 4.36
N ASN A 38 -0.47 10.07 3.13
CA ASN A 38 0.57 10.28 2.13
C ASN A 38 -0.01 10.86 0.84
N LEU A 39 0.70 11.81 0.26
CA LEU A 39 0.59 12.17 -1.15
C LEU A 39 1.56 11.29 -1.94
N THR A 40 1.12 10.81 -3.09
CA THR A 40 1.90 9.88 -3.89
C THR A 40 2.07 10.38 -5.33
N GLN A 41 3.25 10.13 -5.88
CA GLN A 41 3.53 10.27 -7.31
C GLN A 41 3.80 8.88 -7.86
N ASN A 42 2.94 8.38 -8.75
CA ASN A 42 2.97 7.01 -9.25
C ASN A 42 3.51 6.96 -10.67
N THR A 43 4.77 6.65 -10.83
CA THR A 43 5.39 6.51 -12.16
C THR A 43 5.30 5.07 -12.63
N ALA A 44 4.77 4.85 -13.85
CA ALA A 44 4.80 3.55 -14.49
C ALA A 44 6.18 3.27 -15.07
N SER A 45 7.11 2.85 -14.24
CA SER A 45 8.48 2.50 -14.61
C SER A 45 9.08 1.52 -13.61
N LEU A 46 10.14 0.83 -14.03
CA LEU A 46 10.93 -0.03 -13.16
C LEU A 46 12.11 0.79 -12.63
N PHE A 47 12.23 0.96 -11.30
CA PHE A 47 13.35 1.59 -10.59
C PHE A 47 13.53 3.12 -10.75
N THR A 48 12.99 3.76 -11.77
CA THR A 48 13.24 5.19 -12.02
C THR A 48 11.97 6.02 -11.88
N PRO A 49 11.75 6.67 -10.73
CA PRO A 49 10.65 7.62 -10.61
C PRO A 49 10.86 8.78 -11.57
N SER A 50 9.81 9.21 -12.23
CA SER A 50 9.82 10.35 -13.15
C SER A 50 8.81 11.39 -12.70
N PHE A 51 9.21 12.65 -12.75
CA PHE A 51 8.35 13.79 -12.50
C PHE A 51 7.92 14.51 -13.80
N ARG A 52 8.33 13.96 -14.95
CA ARG A 52 7.95 14.53 -16.25
C ARG A 52 6.43 14.50 -16.47
N ASN A 53 5.80 13.41 -16.03
CA ASN A 53 4.36 13.26 -16.04
C ASN A 53 3.88 13.06 -14.60
N ILE A 54 2.94 13.88 -14.17
CA ILE A 54 2.39 13.80 -12.81
C ILE A 54 1.23 12.79 -12.81
N HIS A 55 1.37 11.78 -11.97
CA HIS A 55 0.36 10.76 -11.70
C HIS A 55 0.02 10.76 -10.19
N PRO A 56 -0.81 11.73 -9.77
CA PRO A 56 -1.05 11.98 -8.36
C PRO A 56 -1.88 10.87 -7.73
N GLY A 57 -1.67 10.68 -6.45
CA GLY A 57 -2.47 9.80 -5.62
C GLY A 57 -2.43 10.21 -4.18
N ILE A 58 -3.28 9.57 -3.39
CA ILE A 58 -3.38 9.73 -1.95
C ILE A 58 -3.53 8.36 -1.29
N ASN A 59 -2.80 8.14 -0.20
CA ASN A 59 -2.87 6.92 0.58
C ASN A 59 -3.10 7.24 2.06
N THR A 60 -3.98 6.47 2.67
CA THR A 60 -4.13 6.42 4.12
C THR A 60 -3.58 5.09 4.61
N THR A 61 -2.75 5.13 5.64
CA THR A 61 -2.15 3.94 6.25
C THR A 61 -2.54 3.86 7.71
N LEU A 62 -3.05 2.70 8.12
CA LEU A 62 -3.24 2.35 9.52
C LEU A 62 -2.16 1.33 9.90
N SER A 63 -1.27 1.73 10.79
CA SER A 63 -0.17 0.87 11.25
C SER A 63 -0.47 0.29 12.62
N ASN A 64 -0.13 -0.97 12.80
CA ASN A 64 -0.17 -1.68 14.07
C ASN A 64 1.25 -2.13 14.44
N GLN A 65 1.74 -1.72 15.60
CA GLN A 65 3.04 -2.12 16.11
C GLN A 65 2.92 -3.41 16.92
N TRP A 66 3.68 -4.44 16.54
CA TRP A 66 3.62 -5.77 17.13
C TRP A 66 4.54 -5.93 18.35
N ASN A 67 5.64 -5.18 18.40
CA ASN A 67 6.60 -5.26 19.49
C ASN A 67 6.70 -3.96 20.28
N LYS A 68 7.21 -4.05 21.52
CA LYS A 68 7.39 -2.91 22.41
C LYS A 68 8.80 -2.29 22.33
N ASN A 69 9.66 -2.81 21.47
CA ASN A 69 11.03 -2.34 21.39
C ASN A 69 11.07 -0.92 20.76
N LYS A 70 11.71 0.02 21.44
CA LYS A 70 11.83 1.40 20.98
C LYS A 70 12.85 1.59 19.86
N LYS A 71 13.88 0.72 19.80
CA LYS A 71 14.96 0.81 18.79
C LYS A 71 14.64 0.03 17.52
N LEU A 72 14.04 -1.15 17.66
CA LEU A 72 13.62 -2.00 16.55
C LEU A 72 12.11 -2.22 16.64
N GLN A 73 11.36 -1.66 15.71
CA GLN A 73 9.91 -1.78 15.66
C GLN A 73 9.50 -2.68 14.50
N LEU A 74 8.68 -3.66 14.80
CA LEU A 74 7.99 -4.47 13.81
C LEU A 74 6.57 -3.96 13.67
N ARG A 75 6.20 -3.50 12.46
CA ARG A 75 4.88 -2.95 12.19
C ARG A 75 4.22 -3.69 11.03
N GLN A 76 2.92 -3.77 11.09
CA GLN A 76 2.06 -4.12 9.98
C GLN A 76 1.25 -2.89 9.59
N ASP A 77 1.37 -2.50 8.35
CA ASP A 77 0.73 -1.35 7.75
C ASP A 77 -0.40 -1.82 6.85
N PHE A 78 -1.62 -1.32 7.05
CA PHE A 78 -2.77 -1.52 6.18
C PHE A 78 -2.98 -0.25 5.39
N ILE A 79 -2.90 -0.34 4.09
CA ILE A 79 -2.93 0.80 3.17
C ILE A 79 -4.19 0.76 2.32
N ALA A 80 -4.93 1.87 2.35
CA ALA A 80 -6.01 2.16 1.43
C ALA A 80 -5.68 3.45 0.68
N GLY A 81 -5.88 3.48 -0.63
CA GLY A 81 -5.55 4.67 -1.39
C GLY A 81 -6.13 4.68 -2.80
N PHE A 82 -5.84 5.78 -3.46
CA PHE A 82 -6.25 6.03 -4.83
C PHE A 82 -5.12 6.74 -5.58
N PHE A 83 -4.91 6.36 -6.84
CA PHE A 83 -4.08 7.15 -7.74
C PHE A 83 -4.68 7.22 -9.14
N TYR A 84 -4.33 8.28 -9.85
CA TYR A 84 -4.78 8.56 -11.20
C TYR A 84 -3.60 8.58 -12.17
N HIS A 85 -3.65 7.73 -13.18
CA HIS A 85 -2.71 7.73 -14.30
C HIS A 85 -3.46 8.13 -15.56
N LYS A 86 -3.25 9.36 -16.03
CA LYS A 86 -4.01 10.00 -17.14
C LYS A 86 -4.16 9.11 -18.37
N SER A 87 -3.07 8.48 -18.80
CA SER A 87 -3.03 7.74 -20.06
C SER A 87 -3.39 6.27 -19.93
N PHE A 88 -3.61 5.76 -18.71
CA PHE A 88 -3.71 4.33 -18.54
C PHE A 88 -4.87 3.89 -17.64
N GLN A 89 -4.85 4.23 -16.35
CA GLN A 89 -5.86 3.75 -15.40
C GLN A 89 -6.01 4.63 -14.18
N SER A 90 -7.19 4.60 -13.58
CA SER A 90 -7.43 5.03 -12.22
C SER A 90 -7.45 3.79 -11.33
N VAL A 91 -6.83 3.85 -10.16
CA VAL A 91 -6.66 2.68 -9.29
C VAL A 91 -7.06 3.00 -7.87
N VAL A 92 -7.97 2.19 -7.33
CA VAL A 92 -8.18 2.07 -5.89
C VAL A 92 -7.29 0.93 -5.38
N GLN A 93 -6.50 1.19 -4.35
CA GLN A 93 -5.53 0.25 -3.81
C GLN A 93 -5.86 -0.13 -2.38
N LEU A 94 -5.77 -1.44 -2.09
CA LEU A 94 -5.94 -2.03 -0.76
C LEU A 94 -4.86 -3.09 -0.59
N TYR A 95 -3.89 -2.84 0.27
CA TYR A 95 -2.79 -3.79 0.50
C TYR A 95 -2.22 -3.66 1.92
N SER A 96 -1.45 -4.65 2.33
CA SER A 96 -0.79 -4.66 3.61
C SER A 96 0.72 -4.81 3.43
N GLU A 97 1.51 -4.15 4.29
CA GLU A 97 2.96 -4.19 4.29
C GLU A 97 3.49 -4.58 5.67
N PHE A 98 4.55 -5.38 5.68
CA PHE A 98 5.40 -5.61 6.86
C PHE A 98 6.58 -4.65 6.83
N ASN A 99 6.78 -3.94 7.93
CA ASN A 99 7.70 -2.83 8.05
C ASN A 99 8.64 -3.07 9.23
N PHE A 100 9.93 -3.26 8.91
CA PHE A 100 11.03 -3.37 9.89
C PHE A 100 11.66 -1.99 10.08
N LYS A 101 11.42 -1.36 11.21
CA LYS A 101 11.79 0.00 11.49
C LYS A 101 12.88 0.06 12.53
N ILE A 102 14.00 0.69 12.18
CA ILE A 102 15.19 0.83 13.01
C ILE A 102 15.35 2.31 13.38
N LYS A 103 15.49 2.61 14.67
CA LYS A 103 15.79 3.95 15.14
C LYS A 103 17.28 4.24 14.97
N ILE A 104 17.62 5.28 14.23
CA ILE A 104 19.00 5.68 13.93
C ILE A 104 19.29 7.01 14.63
N LEU A 105 20.42 7.06 15.35
CA LEU A 105 20.96 8.26 16.04
C LEU A 105 19.91 8.98 16.90
N ASP A 106 18.90 8.28 17.41
CA ASP A 106 17.77 8.83 18.17
C ASP A 106 16.97 9.96 17.48
N LYS A 107 17.26 10.22 16.20
CA LYS A 107 16.70 11.33 15.43
C LYS A 107 15.67 10.92 14.39
N PHE A 108 15.84 9.77 13.76
CA PHE A 108 14.95 9.29 12.71
C PHE A 108 14.81 7.77 12.72
N PHE A 109 13.76 7.30 12.06
CA PHE A 109 13.53 5.88 11.85
C PHE A 109 13.71 5.54 10.38
N LEU A 110 14.50 4.51 10.12
CA LEU A 110 14.72 3.95 8.79
C LEU A 110 14.14 2.54 8.74
N SER A 111 13.39 2.25 7.71
CA SER A 111 12.99 0.89 7.34
C SER A 111 13.65 0.58 6.01
N PRO A 112 14.77 -0.13 6.01
CA PRO A 112 15.51 -0.40 4.77
C PRO A 112 14.73 -1.31 3.83
N LEU A 113 13.89 -2.17 4.40
CA LEU A 113 13.07 -3.11 3.65
C LEU A 113 11.66 -3.17 4.23
N VAL A 114 10.70 -2.83 3.38
CA VAL A 114 9.27 -3.03 3.62
C VAL A 114 8.75 -3.91 2.50
N ILE A 115 7.98 -4.94 2.83
CA ILE A 115 7.43 -5.89 1.86
C ILE A 115 5.94 -5.99 2.09
N GLY A 116 5.17 -5.98 1.01
CA GLY A 116 3.73 -6.10 1.10
C GLY A 116 3.07 -6.64 -0.14
N GLY A 117 1.75 -6.79 -0.04
CA GLY A 117 0.93 -7.22 -1.14
C GLY A 117 -0.55 -7.06 -0.86
N GLY A 118 -1.33 -7.11 -1.92
CA GLY A 118 -2.77 -6.95 -1.85
C GLY A 118 -3.42 -6.85 -3.21
N TYR A 119 -4.41 -5.96 -3.32
CA TYR A 119 -5.24 -5.84 -4.50
C TYR A 119 -5.39 -4.40 -4.97
N TYR A 120 -5.41 -4.26 -6.30
CA TYR A 120 -5.74 -3.06 -7.02
C TYR A 120 -7.06 -3.25 -7.75
N LEU A 121 -7.99 -2.33 -7.58
CA LEU A 121 -9.17 -2.19 -8.42
C LEU A 121 -8.86 -1.14 -9.47
N SER A 122 -8.63 -1.59 -10.70
CA SER A 122 -8.21 -0.76 -11.82
C SER A 122 -9.38 -0.43 -12.73
N PHE A 123 -9.55 0.84 -13.01
CA PHE A 123 -10.48 1.39 -13.99
C PHE A 123 -9.65 1.89 -15.16
N LEU A 124 -9.67 1.17 -16.27
CA LEU A 124 -8.89 1.53 -17.46
C LEU A 124 -9.42 2.82 -18.08
N ASN A 125 -8.56 3.81 -18.29
CA ASN A 125 -8.90 5.09 -18.93
C ASN A 125 -8.77 5.01 -20.47
N MET A 126 -8.30 3.87 -21.00
CA MET A 126 -8.13 3.62 -22.43
C MET A 126 -9.31 2.81 -22.97
N GLN A 127 -9.77 3.15 -24.16
CA GLN A 127 -10.65 2.27 -24.94
C GLN A 127 -9.88 1.03 -25.36
N SER A 128 -10.39 -0.14 -25.03
CA SER A 128 -9.84 -1.41 -25.54
C SER A 128 -10.71 -1.90 -26.68
N PHE A 129 -10.07 -2.37 -27.75
CA PHE A 129 -10.73 -2.97 -28.89
C PHE A 129 -10.40 -4.46 -28.93
N TYR A 130 -11.34 -5.27 -29.31
CA TYR A 130 -11.09 -6.69 -29.63
C TYR A 130 -11.63 -6.99 -31.03
N TRP A 131 -10.97 -7.91 -31.71
CA TRP A 131 -11.39 -8.41 -33.01
C TRP A 131 -12.42 -9.53 -32.84
N ASP A 132 -13.62 -9.38 -33.42
CA ASP A 132 -14.71 -10.37 -33.33
C ASP A 132 -14.72 -11.38 -34.49
N GLY A 133 -13.79 -11.27 -35.41
CA GLY A 133 -13.71 -12.02 -36.66
C GLY A 133 -14.01 -11.18 -37.88
N ASN A 134 -14.76 -10.10 -37.77
CA ASN A 134 -15.17 -9.23 -38.87
C ASN A 134 -14.75 -7.78 -38.70
N GLN A 135 -14.76 -7.27 -37.44
CA GLN A 135 -14.48 -5.86 -37.13
C GLN A 135 -13.89 -5.70 -35.73
N TYR A 136 -13.28 -4.53 -35.49
CA TYR A 136 -12.84 -4.14 -34.15
C TYR A 136 -14.02 -3.57 -33.35
N ILE A 137 -14.41 -4.24 -32.28
CA ILE A 137 -15.46 -3.80 -31.37
C ILE A 137 -14.83 -3.11 -30.15
N SER A 138 -15.30 -1.89 -29.87
CA SER A 138 -14.91 -1.19 -28.65
C SER A 138 -15.47 -1.89 -27.43
N ARG A 139 -14.62 -2.22 -26.48
CA ARG A 139 -15.01 -2.76 -25.18
C ARG A 139 -15.11 -1.63 -24.17
N ALA A 140 -16.26 -1.49 -23.55
CA ALA A 140 -16.45 -0.53 -22.46
C ALA A 140 -15.45 -0.75 -21.33
N LEU A 141 -15.06 0.32 -20.68
CA LEU A 141 -14.19 0.33 -19.50
C LEU A 141 -14.65 -0.69 -18.48
N THR A 142 -13.86 -1.73 -18.27
CA THR A 142 -14.15 -2.74 -17.26
C THR A 142 -13.28 -2.53 -16.05
N MET A 143 -13.91 -2.46 -14.89
CA MET A 143 -13.23 -2.59 -13.62
C MET A 143 -12.52 -3.96 -13.54
N LYS A 144 -11.24 -3.95 -13.20
CA LYS A 144 -10.44 -5.17 -13.04
C LYS A 144 -9.81 -5.22 -11.66
N SER A 145 -9.91 -6.36 -11.03
CA SER A 145 -9.16 -6.66 -9.82
C SER A 145 -7.82 -7.30 -10.18
N ASN A 146 -6.75 -6.72 -9.71
CA ASN A 146 -5.38 -7.16 -9.95
C ASN A 146 -4.67 -7.35 -8.61
N TRP A 147 -3.76 -8.33 -8.54
CA TRP A 147 -2.88 -8.43 -7.39
C TRP A 147 -1.76 -7.39 -7.50
N VAL A 148 -1.21 -7.00 -6.38
CA VAL A 148 -0.02 -6.15 -6.28
C VAL A 148 0.95 -6.72 -5.26
N ILE A 149 2.24 -6.61 -5.58
CA ILE A 149 3.35 -6.82 -4.65
C ILE A 149 4.10 -5.51 -4.54
N SER A 150 4.48 -5.14 -3.33
CA SER A 150 5.16 -3.89 -3.00
C SER A 150 6.43 -4.18 -2.21
N VAL A 151 7.53 -3.51 -2.56
CA VAL A 151 8.79 -3.57 -1.82
C VAL A 151 9.49 -2.22 -1.87
N GLY A 152 10.17 -1.83 -0.78
CA GLY A 152 11.00 -0.63 -0.80
C GLY A 152 11.31 -0.08 0.59
N PRO A 153 12.11 1.00 0.67
CA PRO A 153 12.48 1.65 1.92
C PRO A 153 11.44 2.67 2.41
N ASN A 154 11.55 3.00 3.70
CA ASN A 154 10.77 4.06 4.35
C ASN A 154 11.66 4.83 5.33
N LEU A 155 11.54 6.16 5.32
CA LEU A 155 12.17 7.08 6.25
C LEU A 155 11.07 7.82 7.02
N GLU A 156 11.18 7.88 8.35
CA GLU A 156 10.29 8.66 9.19
C GLU A 156 11.12 9.56 10.09
N ILE A 157 10.81 10.84 10.07
CA ILE A 157 11.50 11.90 10.82
C ILE A 157 10.51 12.48 11.82
N PRO A 158 10.69 12.22 13.12
CA PRO A 158 9.91 12.90 14.17
C PRO A 158 10.15 14.40 14.10
N THR A 159 9.09 15.16 14.25
CA THR A 159 9.14 16.62 14.29
C THR A 159 8.80 17.14 15.69
N ASN A 160 9.11 18.41 15.96
CA ASN A 160 8.69 19.08 17.18
C ASN A 160 7.25 19.61 17.11
N PHE A 161 6.63 19.47 15.93
CA PHE A 161 5.23 19.89 15.74
C PHE A 161 4.26 18.91 16.39
N LYS A 162 3.20 19.44 16.94
CA LYS A 162 2.09 18.65 17.48
C LYS A 162 0.81 18.99 16.72
N LEU A 163 0.06 17.98 16.38
CA LEU A 163 -1.28 18.09 15.84
C LEU A 163 -2.25 17.39 16.80
N PHE A 164 -3.27 18.11 17.29
CA PHE A 164 -4.17 17.62 18.35
C PHE A 164 -3.42 17.09 19.58
N GLU A 165 -2.41 17.85 20.05
CA GLU A 165 -1.51 17.51 21.17
C GLU A 165 -0.62 16.28 20.95
N LYS A 166 -0.70 15.61 19.81
CA LYS A 166 0.06 14.42 19.47
C LYS A 166 1.29 14.77 18.63
N PRO A 167 2.43 14.10 18.86
CA PRO A 167 3.64 14.35 18.08
C PRO A 167 3.42 13.96 16.62
N LEU A 168 3.83 14.85 15.72
CA LEU A 168 3.76 14.63 14.29
C LEU A 168 5.11 14.16 13.76
N SER A 169 5.13 13.18 12.87
CA SER A 169 6.32 12.79 12.10
C SER A 169 6.08 12.99 10.61
N ILE A 170 7.15 13.30 9.88
CA ILE A 170 7.14 13.34 8.42
C ILE A 170 7.66 12.01 7.90
N THR A 171 7.02 11.48 6.87
CA THR A 171 7.44 10.23 6.22
C THR A 171 7.79 10.47 4.76
N ALA A 172 8.83 9.76 4.30
CA ALA A 172 9.19 9.66 2.91
C ALA A 172 9.37 8.17 2.57
N LYS A 173 8.66 7.70 1.55
CA LYS A 173 8.67 6.30 1.13
C LYS A 173 8.96 6.20 -0.36
N TYR A 174 9.73 5.19 -0.71
CA TYR A 174 9.84 4.73 -2.09
C TYR A 174 9.38 3.29 -2.17
N ARG A 175 8.65 2.94 -3.21
CA ARG A 175 8.22 1.58 -3.45
C ARG A 175 8.49 1.17 -4.90
N LEU A 176 8.81 -0.08 -5.07
CA LEU A 176 8.66 -0.79 -6.31
C LEU A 176 7.41 -1.66 -6.19
N GLN A 177 6.42 -1.39 -7.02
CA GLN A 177 5.15 -2.13 -7.01
C GLN A 177 4.98 -2.84 -8.34
N VAL A 178 4.64 -4.11 -8.29
CA VAL A 178 4.35 -4.94 -9.46
C VAL A 178 2.89 -5.34 -9.42
N GLN A 179 2.14 -4.91 -10.42
CA GLN A 179 0.74 -5.22 -10.61
C GLN A 179 0.57 -6.25 -11.74
N GLY A 180 -0.16 -7.30 -11.52
CA GLY A 180 -0.62 -8.28 -12.53
C GLY A 180 -2.13 -8.44 -12.41
N VAL A 181 -2.83 -8.89 -13.35
CA VAL A 181 -2.78 -9.13 -14.77
C VAL A 181 -3.69 -8.09 -15.43
N ILE A 182 -3.17 -7.17 -16.25
CA ILE A 182 -4.00 -6.08 -16.80
C ILE A 182 -4.67 -6.51 -18.09
N VAL A 183 -3.89 -7.00 -19.02
CA VAL A 183 -4.41 -7.61 -20.26
C VAL A 183 -3.73 -8.95 -20.43
N ARG A 184 -4.49 -10.04 -20.37
CA ARG A 184 -3.98 -11.41 -20.25
C ARG A 184 -2.93 -11.80 -21.29
N TYR A 185 -3.03 -11.30 -22.50
CA TYR A 185 -2.15 -11.67 -23.62
C TYR A 185 -1.18 -10.57 -24.05
N ASN A 186 -1.43 -9.29 -23.68
CA ASN A 186 -0.66 -8.17 -24.18
C ASN A 186 0.19 -7.49 -23.10
N VAL A 187 -0.38 -7.25 -21.93
CA VAL A 187 0.30 -6.57 -20.80
C VAL A 187 0.03 -7.35 -19.52
N PRO A 188 0.79 -8.43 -19.29
CA PRO A 188 0.54 -9.29 -18.13
C PRO A 188 0.94 -8.64 -16.81
N ILE A 189 1.95 -7.76 -16.81
CA ILE A 189 2.52 -7.15 -15.62
C ILE A 189 2.82 -5.69 -15.89
N ILE A 190 2.53 -4.82 -14.91
CA ILE A 190 2.99 -3.42 -14.89
C ILE A 190 3.75 -3.16 -13.61
N ALA A 191 4.90 -2.50 -13.75
CA ALA A 191 5.68 -2.00 -12.63
C ALA A 191 5.42 -0.52 -12.41
N TYR A 192 5.31 -0.13 -11.13
CA TYR A 192 5.21 1.25 -10.67
C TYR A 192 6.34 1.54 -9.69
N SER A 193 6.85 2.75 -9.75
CA SER A 193 7.84 3.28 -8.79
C SER A 193 7.25 4.49 -8.05
N PRO A 194 6.28 4.30 -7.13
CA PRO A 194 5.71 5.41 -6.38
C PRO A 194 6.70 6.00 -5.39
N ILE A 195 6.74 7.34 -5.37
CA ILE A 195 7.30 8.14 -4.27
C ILE A 195 6.14 8.66 -3.45
N MET A 196 6.25 8.57 -2.14
CA MET A 196 5.22 9.01 -1.20
C MET A 196 5.84 9.93 -0.15
N ILE A 197 5.18 11.04 0.11
CA ILE A 197 5.52 11.95 1.20
C ILE A 197 4.27 12.14 2.05
N GLY A 198 4.41 12.03 3.35
CA GLY A 198 3.26 12.07 4.22
C GLY A 198 3.56 12.52 5.64
N ILE A 199 2.51 12.51 6.42
CA ILE A 199 2.52 12.82 7.85
C ILE A 199 1.97 11.63 8.63
N THR A 200 2.54 11.41 9.80
CA THR A 200 2.18 10.31 10.70
C THR A 200 1.76 10.85 12.06
N LEU A 201 0.66 10.32 12.57
CA LEU A 201 0.07 10.66 13.88
C LEU A 201 -0.23 9.39 14.67
N PRO A 202 0.18 9.28 15.95
CA PRO A 202 -0.30 8.23 16.84
C PRO A 202 -1.78 8.48 17.17
N ILE A 203 -2.63 7.42 17.05
CA ILE A 203 -4.07 7.56 17.33
C ILE A 203 -4.33 7.39 18.83
N ASN A 204 -3.63 6.47 19.48
CA ASN A 204 -3.82 6.15 20.89
C ASN A 204 -2.77 6.85 21.77
N ASN A 205 -3.21 7.30 22.91
CA ASN A 205 -2.33 7.80 23.98
C ASN A 205 -1.71 6.64 24.76
#